data_2889efc6192e3e8fdb4f3a87c780edee
#
_entry.id   2889efc6192e3e8fdb4f3a87c780edee
#
_cell.length_a   1.000
_cell.length_b   1.000
_cell.length_c   1.000
_cell.angle_alpha   90.00
_cell.angle_beta   90.00
_cell.angle_gamma   90.00
#
_symmetry.space_group_name_H-M   'P 1'
#
loop_
_entity.id
_entity.type
_entity.pdbx_description
1 polymer ?
#
loop_
_entity_poly.entity_id
_entity_poly.type
_entity_poly.pdbx_seq_one_letter_code
_entity_poly.pdbx_strand_id
1 'polypeptide(L)'
;GIMVARGDLGVEMPLEAVPLVQKRAIELARLAAKPVIVATQVMDSMIKNPRPTRAEASDCANAILDGADAVMLSGETSVGAFPIETVRTMAAIIESTEENGGERIASIPSFFADRAGVICEAAARIAEHMDARYLVTFTQSGTSARLLSRMRRPIPMLAFTPLESTRRRLALSWGIQTYRVPEVRHTDDMVWQLDQVVQSSRLAEI
;
A
#
# COMPACT_ATOMS: atom_id res chain seq x y z
N GLY A 1 0.39 5.72 -11.37
CA GLY A 1 1.40 4.98 -10.61
C GLY A 1 2.63 4.67 -11.44
N ILE A 2 3.61 4.13 -10.80
CA ILE A 2 4.84 3.67 -11.44
C ILE A 2 5.16 2.25 -11.00
N MET A 3 5.93 1.54 -11.81
CA MET A 3 6.55 0.27 -11.47
C MET A 3 8.07 0.44 -11.53
N VAL A 4 8.74 0.09 -10.45
CA VAL A 4 10.20 0.04 -10.39
C VAL A 4 10.63 -1.34 -10.84
N ALA A 5 10.90 -1.48 -12.15
CA ALA A 5 11.33 -2.72 -12.79
C ALA A 5 12.85 -2.85 -12.65
N ARG A 6 13.32 -3.46 -11.56
CA ARG A 6 14.75 -3.49 -11.20
C ARG A 6 15.62 -4.22 -12.21
N GLY A 7 15.05 -5.24 -12.88
CA GLY A 7 15.76 -5.94 -13.97
C GLY A 7 16.11 -5.00 -15.13
N ASP A 8 15.13 -4.21 -15.58
CA ASP A 8 15.32 -3.25 -16.66
C ASP A 8 16.29 -2.12 -16.24
N LEU A 9 16.12 -1.60 -15.01
CA LEU A 9 17.02 -0.59 -14.48
C LEU A 9 18.49 -1.06 -14.42
N GLY A 10 18.73 -2.33 -14.06
CA GLY A 10 20.08 -2.89 -14.00
C GLY A 10 20.73 -3.09 -15.36
N VAL A 11 19.96 -3.03 -16.46
CA VAL A 11 20.49 -3.02 -17.84
C VAL A 11 20.86 -1.60 -18.28
N GLU A 12 20.07 -0.61 -17.85
CA GLU A 12 20.21 0.78 -18.30
C GLU A 12 21.19 1.61 -17.44
N MET A 13 21.52 1.16 -16.23
CA MET A 13 22.37 1.89 -15.30
C MET A 13 23.29 0.95 -14.51
N PRO A 14 24.38 1.47 -13.86
CA PRO A 14 25.21 0.69 -12.97
C PRO A 14 24.39 0.03 -11.85
N LEU A 15 24.64 -1.25 -11.59
CA LEU A 15 23.86 -2.06 -10.64
C LEU A 15 23.81 -1.44 -9.23
N GLU A 16 24.92 -0.85 -8.79
CA GLU A 16 25.03 -0.16 -7.50
C GLU A 16 24.14 1.09 -7.37
N ALA A 17 23.68 1.66 -8.49
CA ALA A 17 22.78 2.80 -8.49
C ALA A 17 21.30 2.39 -8.32
N VAL A 18 20.93 1.18 -8.71
CA VAL A 18 19.53 0.69 -8.72
C VAL A 18 18.83 0.85 -7.36
N PRO A 19 19.44 0.49 -6.20
CA PRO A 19 18.77 0.66 -4.91
C PRO A 19 18.44 2.12 -4.57
N LEU A 20 19.32 3.06 -4.93
CA LEU A 20 19.09 4.49 -4.68
C LEU A 20 17.99 5.05 -5.58
N VAL A 21 17.95 4.63 -6.84
CA VAL A 21 16.89 4.99 -7.79
C VAL A 21 15.55 4.44 -7.33
N GLN A 22 15.50 3.19 -6.85
CA GLN A 22 14.28 2.61 -6.26
C GLN A 22 13.76 3.49 -5.12
N LYS A 23 14.59 3.80 -4.12
CA LYS A 23 14.22 4.62 -2.97
C LYS A 23 13.68 6.00 -3.41
N ARG A 24 14.38 6.64 -4.33
CA ARG A 24 13.96 7.95 -4.84
C ARG A 24 12.67 7.89 -5.63
N ALA A 25 12.46 6.86 -6.44
CA ALA A 25 11.22 6.65 -7.18
C ALA A 25 10.02 6.43 -6.25
N ILE A 26 10.20 5.62 -5.19
CA ILE A 26 9.17 5.39 -4.16
C ILE A 26 8.84 6.70 -3.44
N GLU A 27 9.85 7.45 -3.00
CA GLU A 27 9.65 8.74 -2.34
C GLU A 27 8.84 9.71 -3.20
N LEU A 28 9.22 9.89 -4.47
CA LEU A 28 8.53 10.78 -5.41
C LEU A 28 7.09 10.34 -5.70
N ALA A 29 6.86 9.02 -5.83
CA ALA A 29 5.51 8.50 -6.03
C ALA A 29 4.62 8.76 -4.80
N ARG A 30 5.14 8.53 -3.60
CA ARG A 30 4.44 8.83 -2.34
C ARG A 30 4.12 10.31 -2.21
N LEU A 31 5.08 11.20 -2.49
CA LEU A 31 4.87 12.66 -2.51
C LEU A 31 3.74 13.05 -3.46
N ALA A 32 3.66 12.40 -4.62
CA ALA A 32 2.61 12.63 -5.62
C ALA A 32 1.29 11.89 -5.34
N ALA A 33 1.16 11.16 -4.22
CA ALA A 33 0.02 10.29 -3.90
C ALA A 33 -0.33 9.32 -5.04
N LYS A 34 0.69 8.71 -5.62
CA LYS A 34 0.58 7.73 -6.71
C LYS A 34 1.11 6.38 -6.26
N PRO A 35 0.43 5.26 -6.58
CA PRO A 35 0.90 3.95 -6.20
C PRO A 35 2.22 3.62 -6.90
N VAL A 36 3.09 2.92 -6.17
CA VAL A 36 4.37 2.41 -6.63
C VAL A 36 4.49 0.92 -6.37
N ILE A 37 4.86 0.18 -7.41
CA ILE A 37 5.08 -1.26 -7.35
C ILE A 37 6.57 -1.52 -7.50
N VAL A 38 7.16 -2.26 -6.55
CA VAL A 38 8.52 -2.79 -6.70
C VAL A 38 8.44 -4.16 -7.37
N ALA A 39 9.17 -4.33 -8.46
CA ALA A 39 9.04 -5.49 -9.33
C ALA A 39 10.40 -6.11 -9.67
N THR A 40 10.33 -7.38 -10.06
CA THR A 40 11.41 -8.25 -10.52
C THR A 40 12.43 -8.64 -9.46
N GLN A 41 12.82 -9.91 -9.49
CA GLN A 41 13.87 -10.51 -8.64
C GLN A 41 13.64 -10.29 -7.14
N VAL A 42 12.39 -10.42 -6.68
CA VAL A 42 12.06 -10.24 -5.26
C VAL A 42 12.32 -11.53 -4.49
N MET A 43 11.88 -12.66 -5.04
CA MET A 43 12.04 -14.00 -4.48
C MET A 43 12.45 -15.01 -5.54
N ASP A 44 13.38 -14.62 -6.41
CA ASP A 44 13.79 -15.37 -7.60
C ASP A 44 14.24 -16.81 -7.29
N SER A 45 14.92 -17.00 -6.15
CA SER A 45 15.33 -18.34 -5.70
C SER A 45 14.15 -19.28 -5.48
N MET A 46 12.97 -18.75 -5.17
CA MET A 46 11.74 -19.55 -4.94
C MET A 46 11.11 -20.08 -6.23
N ILE A 47 11.61 -19.71 -7.39
CA ILE A 47 11.28 -20.43 -8.64
C ILE A 47 11.62 -21.92 -8.50
N LYS A 48 12.73 -22.26 -7.82
CA LYS A 48 13.24 -23.62 -7.69
C LYS A 48 13.33 -24.13 -6.25
N ASN A 49 13.23 -23.28 -5.26
CA ASN A 49 13.39 -23.62 -3.84
C ASN A 49 12.13 -23.27 -3.04
N PRO A 50 11.78 -24.04 -2.00
CA PRO A 50 10.60 -23.78 -1.17
C PRO A 50 10.79 -22.63 -0.17
N ARG A 51 11.97 -22.03 -0.10
CA ARG A 51 12.31 -20.92 0.79
C ARG A 51 13.19 -19.90 0.09
N PRO A 52 13.02 -18.59 0.37
CA PRO A 52 13.89 -17.57 -0.17
C PRO A 52 15.26 -17.56 0.51
N THR A 53 16.19 -16.88 -0.08
CA THR A 53 17.42 -16.50 0.58
C THR A 53 17.17 -15.41 1.63
N ARG A 54 18.10 -15.24 2.57
CA ARG A 54 18.04 -14.13 3.54
C ARG A 54 18.17 -12.76 2.87
N ALA A 55 18.88 -12.68 1.77
CA ALA A 55 19.03 -11.45 1.00
C ALA A 55 17.69 -11.04 0.37
N GLU A 56 16.95 -11.98 -0.22
CA GLU A 56 15.63 -11.74 -0.81
C GLU A 56 14.60 -11.35 0.25
N ALA A 57 14.59 -12.02 1.41
CA ALA A 57 13.73 -11.64 2.52
C ALA A 57 14.03 -10.21 3.02
N SER A 58 15.32 -9.84 3.12
CA SER A 58 15.73 -8.49 3.49
C SER A 58 15.36 -7.47 2.43
N ASP A 59 15.48 -7.80 1.16
CA ASP A 59 15.13 -6.93 0.04
C ASP A 59 13.60 -6.66 -0.01
N CYS A 60 12.80 -7.70 0.16
CA CYS A 60 11.35 -7.55 0.28
C CYS A 60 10.96 -6.62 1.44
N ALA A 61 11.52 -6.86 2.63
CA ALA A 61 11.29 -6.01 3.79
C ALA A 61 11.73 -4.55 3.54
N ASN A 62 12.88 -4.33 2.90
CA ASN A 62 13.35 -2.99 2.55
C ASN A 62 12.41 -2.27 1.59
N ALA A 63 11.83 -2.95 0.60
CA ALA A 63 10.86 -2.34 -0.31
C ALA A 63 9.63 -1.81 0.45
N ILE A 64 9.17 -2.54 1.48
CA ILE A 64 8.06 -2.10 2.36
C ILE A 64 8.49 -0.91 3.21
N LEU A 65 9.66 -0.96 3.84
CA LEU A 65 10.20 0.14 4.66
C LEU A 65 10.48 1.41 3.83
N ASP A 66 10.82 1.27 2.55
CA ASP A 66 10.92 2.40 1.62
C ASP A 66 9.54 3.03 1.34
N GLY A 67 8.46 2.28 1.58
CA GLY A 67 7.08 2.73 1.43
C GLY A 67 6.46 2.37 0.08
N ALA A 68 6.83 1.24 -0.53
CA ALA A 68 6.13 0.71 -1.69
C ALA A 68 4.65 0.42 -1.38
N ASP A 69 3.77 0.55 -2.37
CA ASP A 69 2.36 0.18 -2.24
C ASP A 69 2.15 -1.32 -2.49
N ALA A 70 2.96 -1.90 -3.34
CA ALA A 70 2.91 -3.33 -3.66
C ALA A 70 4.30 -3.85 -4.06
N VAL A 71 4.49 -5.15 -3.86
CA VAL A 71 5.63 -5.93 -4.36
C VAL A 71 5.10 -6.96 -5.36
N MET A 72 5.77 -7.13 -6.48
CA MET A 72 5.33 -8.00 -7.56
C MET A 72 6.19 -9.26 -7.66
N LEU A 73 5.54 -10.40 -7.73
CA LEU A 73 6.11 -11.67 -8.15
C LEU A 73 5.87 -11.90 -9.64
N SER A 74 6.79 -12.51 -10.34
CA SER A 74 6.76 -12.77 -11.78
C SER A 74 6.92 -14.26 -12.08
N GLY A 75 8.14 -14.68 -12.40
CA GLY A 75 8.50 -16.07 -12.67
C GLY A 75 8.22 -17.00 -11.50
N GLU A 76 8.36 -16.49 -10.28
CA GLU A 76 8.13 -17.21 -9.02
C GLU A 76 6.73 -17.80 -8.94
N THR A 77 5.74 -17.12 -9.49
CA THR A 77 4.32 -17.57 -9.45
C THR A 77 3.82 -18.10 -10.79
N SER A 78 4.42 -17.68 -11.93
CA SER A 78 3.93 -18.06 -13.26
C SER A 78 4.51 -19.39 -13.76
N VAL A 79 5.78 -19.68 -13.44
CA VAL A 79 6.50 -20.90 -13.88
C VAL A 79 7.26 -21.60 -12.74
N GLY A 80 7.28 -21.02 -11.54
CA GLY A 80 7.97 -21.57 -10.38
C GLY A 80 7.35 -22.87 -9.87
N ALA A 81 8.15 -23.67 -9.19
CA ALA A 81 7.72 -24.94 -8.58
C ALA A 81 6.91 -24.73 -7.29
N PHE A 82 7.00 -23.55 -6.65
CA PHE A 82 6.42 -23.25 -5.34
C PHE A 82 5.58 -21.97 -5.32
N PRO A 83 4.61 -21.76 -6.24
CA PRO A 83 3.92 -20.48 -6.40
C PRO A 83 3.13 -20.05 -5.16
N ILE A 84 2.44 -20.98 -4.50
CA ILE A 84 1.62 -20.67 -3.32
C ILE A 84 2.50 -20.36 -2.11
N GLU A 85 3.56 -21.14 -1.90
CA GLU A 85 4.54 -20.94 -0.84
C GLU A 85 5.25 -19.59 -1.00
N THR A 86 5.54 -19.18 -2.22
CA THR A 86 6.17 -17.90 -2.52
C THR A 86 5.26 -16.73 -2.11
N VAL A 87 3.98 -16.78 -2.48
CA VAL A 87 3.01 -15.75 -2.07
C VAL A 87 2.86 -15.70 -0.56
N ARG A 88 2.72 -16.87 0.10
CA ARG A 88 2.60 -16.95 1.56
C ARG A 88 3.84 -16.41 2.27
N THR A 89 5.02 -16.74 1.78
CA THR A 89 6.29 -16.29 2.36
C THR A 89 6.43 -14.79 2.20
N MET A 90 6.12 -14.24 1.03
CA MET A 90 6.15 -12.80 0.81
C MET A 90 5.14 -12.07 1.70
N ALA A 91 3.91 -12.58 1.82
CA ALA A 91 2.90 -12.02 2.72
C ALA A 91 3.39 -12.00 4.18
N ALA A 92 3.94 -13.11 4.67
CA ALA A 92 4.47 -13.19 6.03
C ALA A 92 5.63 -12.20 6.29
N ILE A 93 6.51 -11.97 5.31
CA ILE A 93 7.59 -10.98 5.42
C ILE A 93 7.00 -9.56 5.47
N ILE A 94 6.02 -9.27 4.62
CA ILE A 94 5.34 -7.96 4.58
C ILE A 94 4.64 -7.69 5.91
N GLU A 95 3.79 -8.61 6.37
CA GLU A 95 3.06 -8.51 7.64
C GLU A 95 4.02 -8.28 8.81
N SER A 96 5.05 -9.13 8.95
CA SER A 96 6.06 -8.96 10.01
C SER A 96 6.80 -7.63 9.93
N THR A 97 7.05 -7.13 8.71
CA THR A 97 7.74 -5.83 8.51
C THR A 97 6.85 -4.67 8.89
N GLU A 98 5.57 -4.73 8.55
CA GLU A 98 4.59 -3.69 8.89
C GLU A 98 4.31 -3.65 10.40
N GLU A 99 4.12 -4.80 11.03
CA GLU A 99 3.86 -4.91 12.47
C GLU A 99 5.04 -4.44 13.33
N ASN A 100 6.27 -4.81 12.95
CA ASN A 100 7.45 -4.58 13.78
C ASN A 100 8.38 -3.47 13.27
N GLY A 101 8.12 -2.94 12.10
CA GLY A 101 8.99 -1.96 11.43
C GLY A 101 8.26 -0.75 10.85
N GLY A 102 6.95 -0.65 10.96
CA GLY A 102 6.16 0.42 10.37
C GLY A 102 6.61 1.83 10.76
N GLU A 103 7.09 2.01 11.97
CA GLU A 103 7.65 3.28 12.47
C GLU A 103 8.92 3.73 11.71
N ARG A 104 9.61 2.80 11.03
CA ARG A 104 10.83 3.08 10.24
C ARG A 104 10.52 3.56 8.84
N ILE A 105 9.28 3.45 8.39
CA ILE A 105 8.87 3.99 7.10
C ILE A 105 9.03 5.51 7.16
N ALA A 106 9.88 6.04 6.27
CA ALA A 106 10.18 7.46 6.27
C ALA A 106 8.90 8.31 6.16
N SER A 107 8.74 9.26 7.07
CA SER A 107 7.67 10.24 6.97
C SER A 107 7.92 11.13 5.74
N ILE A 108 6.86 11.41 4.98
CA ILE A 108 6.95 12.36 3.89
C ILE A 108 6.77 13.79 4.43
N PRO A 109 7.52 14.78 3.91
CA PRO A 109 7.32 16.17 4.28
C PRO A 109 5.88 16.63 4.05
N SER A 110 5.37 17.45 4.96
CA SER A 110 4.04 18.07 4.86
C SER A 110 4.00 19.12 3.75
N PHE A 111 4.23 18.70 2.51
CA PHE A 111 4.13 19.58 1.35
C PHE A 111 2.74 19.43 0.74
N PHE A 112 1.75 20.12 1.32
CA PHE A 112 0.41 20.15 0.78
C PHE A 112 0.19 21.43 -0.01
N ALA A 113 0.12 21.25 -1.32
CA ALA A 113 -0.23 22.35 -2.22
C ALA A 113 -1.73 22.65 -2.22
N ASP A 114 -2.56 21.78 -1.60
CA ASP A 114 -4.01 21.91 -1.63
C ASP A 114 -4.69 21.63 -0.27
N ARG A 115 -5.93 22.10 -0.17
CA ARG A 115 -6.76 21.94 1.03
C ARG A 115 -7.03 20.48 1.39
N ALA A 116 -7.17 19.62 0.40
CA ALA A 116 -7.47 18.20 0.62
C ALA A 116 -6.31 17.50 1.31
N GLY A 117 -5.07 17.78 0.92
CA GLY A 117 -3.88 17.27 1.56
C GLY A 117 -3.77 17.67 3.03
N VAL A 118 -4.01 18.96 3.35
CA VAL A 118 -3.99 19.48 4.74
C VAL A 118 -5.05 18.79 5.60
N ILE A 119 -6.27 18.64 5.09
CA ILE A 119 -7.36 17.98 5.81
C ILE A 119 -7.04 16.49 6.04
N CYS A 120 -6.53 15.80 5.02
CA CYS A 120 -6.15 14.38 5.15
C CYS A 120 -5.03 14.19 6.17
N GLU A 121 -4.02 15.07 6.20
CA GLU A 121 -2.96 15.00 7.21
C GLU A 121 -3.50 15.21 8.62
N ALA A 122 -4.31 16.25 8.81
CA ALA A 122 -4.92 16.53 10.11
C ALA A 122 -5.78 15.34 10.57
N ALA A 123 -6.61 14.78 9.69
CA ALA A 123 -7.42 13.61 9.99
C ALA A 123 -6.59 12.39 10.39
N ALA A 124 -5.51 12.10 9.66
CA ALA A 124 -4.61 10.98 9.97
C ALA A 124 -3.90 11.17 11.32
N ARG A 125 -3.45 12.38 11.65
CA ARG A 125 -2.82 12.70 12.95
C ARG A 125 -3.82 12.61 14.10
N ILE A 126 -5.04 13.12 13.92
CA ILE A 126 -6.10 13.01 14.93
C ILE A 126 -6.44 11.54 15.17
N ALA A 127 -6.63 10.78 14.11
CA ALA A 127 -6.94 9.35 14.20
C ALA A 127 -5.87 8.57 14.99
N GLU A 128 -4.59 8.85 14.74
CA GLU A 128 -3.46 8.25 15.46
C GLU A 128 -3.46 8.63 16.95
N HIS A 129 -3.69 9.91 17.27
CA HIS A 129 -3.75 10.39 18.67
C HIS A 129 -4.96 9.84 19.47
N MET A 130 -6.03 9.52 18.76
CA MET A 130 -7.27 9.00 19.37
C MET A 130 -7.33 7.47 19.39
N ASP A 131 -6.28 6.79 18.99
CA ASP A 131 -6.29 5.33 18.79
C ASP A 131 -7.50 4.88 17.97
N ALA A 132 -7.79 5.60 16.88
CA ALA A 132 -8.94 5.31 16.05
C ALA A 132 -8.79 3.93 15.40
N ARG A 133 -9.82 3.13 15.51
CA ARG A 133 -9.84 1.76 14.98
C ARG A 133 -9.75 1.73 13.45
N TYR A 134 -10.37 2.69 12.80
CA TYR A 134 -10.39 2.84 11.35
C TYR A 134 -10.34 4.30 10.94
N LEU A 135 -9.69 4.56 9.82
CA LEU A 135 -9.78 5.84 9.13
C LEU A 135 -10.67 5.68 7.90
N VAL A 136 -11.78 6.40 7.87
CA VAL A 136 -12.81 6.23 6.85
C VAL A 136 -12.82 7.40 5.88
N THR A 137 -12.95 7.11 4.59
CA THR A 137 -13.11 8.14 3.56
C THR A 137 -14.14 7.76 2.50
N PHE A 138 -14.99 8.69 2.14
CA PHE A 138 -15.86 8.60 0.97
C PHE A 138 -15.20 9.34 -0.20
N THR A 139 -15.09 8.70 -1.35
CA THR A 139 -14.35 9.26 -2.48
C THR A 139 -14.92 8.83 -3.82
N GLN A 140 -15.03 9.75 -4.77
CA GLN A 140 -15.41 9.42 -6.15
C GLN A 140 -14.17 9.09 -6.99
N SER A 141 -13.13 9.91 -6.92
CA SER A 141 -11.90 9.76 -7.73
C SER A 141 -10.82 8.89 -7.07
N GLY A 142 -10.93 8.60 -5.78
CA GLY A 142 -9.91 7.94 -4.98
C GLY A 142 -8.82 8.87 -4.45
N THR A 143 -8.90 10.18 -4.69
CA THR A 143 -7.84 11.12 -4.30
C THR A 143 -7.65 11.17 -2.80
N SER A 144 -8.71 11.36 -2.01
CA SER A 144 -8.62 11.41 -0.54
C SER A 144 -8.04 10.12 0.05
N ALA A 145 -8.47 8.96 -0.47
CA ALA A 145 -7.94 7.68 -0.04
C ALA A 145 -6.41 7.57 -0.30
N ARG A 146 -5.94 7.97 -1.49
CA ARG A 146 -4.50 7.96 -1.79
C ARG A 146 -3.71 8.99 -0.96
N LEU A 147 -4.29 10.15 -0.68
CA LEU A 147 -3.67 11.16 0.18
C LEU A 147 -3.50 10.66 1.62
N LEU A 148 -4.43 9.88 2.13
CA LEU A 148 -4.33 9.22 3.43
C LEU A 148 -3.31 8.06 3.39
N SER A 149 -3.42 7.18 2.40
CA SER A 149 -2.54 6.01 2.23
C SER A 149 -1.06 6.37 2.19
N ARG A 150 -0.67 7.44 1.46
CA ARG A 150 0.73 7.85 1.33
C ARG A 150 1.43 8.16 2.66
N MET A 151 0.67 8.45 3.72
CA MET A 151 1.21 8.77 5.04
C MET A 151 1.69 7.54 5.81
N ARG A 152 1.28 6.35 5.38
CA ARG A 152 1.67 5.06 6.00
C ARG A 152 1.43 5.01 7.51
N ARG A 153 0.26 5.52 7.96
CA ARG A 153 -0.13 5.41 9.36
C ARG A 153 -0.60 4.01 9.70
N PRO A 154 -0.32 3.49 10.90
CA PRO A 154 -0.69 2.13 11.30
C PRO A 154 -2.19 2.01 11.65
N ILE A 155 -3.03 2.65 10.87
CA ILE A 155 -4.50 2.64 11.03
C ILE A 155 -5.12 2.09 9.75
N PRO A 156 -5.89 1.00 9.80
CA PRO A 156 -6.57 0.48 8.63
C PRO A 156 -7.51 1.51 8.02
N MET A 157 -7.49 1.63 6.70
CA MET A 157 -8.30 2.61 5.98
C MET A 157 -9.44 1.94 5.23
N LEU A 158 -10.65 2.48 5.40
CA LEU A 158 -11.84 2.05 4.67
C LEU A 158 -12.23 3.14 3.67
N ALA A 159 -12.16 2.82 2.39
CA ALA A 159 -12.54 3.74 1.32
C ALA A 159 -13.86 3.32 0.68
N PHE A 160 -14.83 4.22 0.71
CA PHE A 160 -16.16 4.04 0.16
C PHE A 160 -16.31 4.82 -1.14
N THR A 161 -16.75 4.14 -2.20
CA THR A 161 -16.92 4.78 -3.52
C THR A 161 -18.11 4.20 -4.29
N PRO A 162 -18.86 5.04 -5.01
CA PRO A 162 -19.93 4.54 -5.90
C PRO A 162 -19.35 3.95 -7.21
N LEU A 163 -18.08 4.26 -7.55
CA LEU A 163 -17.48 3.94 -8.84
C LEU A 163 -16.63 2.66 -8.74
N GLU A 164 -17.05 1.63 -9.45
CA GLU A 164 -16.31 0.36 -9.54
C GLU A 164 -14.88 0.55 -10.08
N SER A 165 -14.69 1.46 -11.04
CA SER A 165 -13.37 1.78 -11.59
C SER A 165 -12.43 2.39 -10.54
N THR A 166 -12.95 3.19 -9.62
CA THR A 166 -12.19 3.76 -8.50
C THR A 166 -11.86 2.68 -7.47
N ARG A 167 -12.84 1.84 -7.11
CA ARG A 167 -12.63 0.70 -6.22
C ARG A 167 -11.46 -0.17 -6.70
N ARG A 168 -11.47 -0.57 -7.98
CA ARG A 168 -10.40 -1.40 -8.56
C ARG A 168 -9.05 -0.70 -8.58
N ARG A 169 -9.00 0.60 -8.88
CA ARG A 169 -7.73 1.35 -8.88
C ARG A 169 -7.13 1.50 -7.48
N LEU A 170 -7.95 1.64 -6.46
CA LEU A 170 -7.50 1.75 -5.07
C LEU A 170 -6.96 0.43 -4.50
N ALA A 171 -7.28 -0.71 -5.11
CA ALA A 171 -6.76 -2.02 -4.70
C ALA A 171 -5.23 -2.14 -4.76
N LEU A 172 -4.55 -1.26 -5.50
CA LEU A 172 -3.09 -1.16 -5.57
C LEU A 172 -2.50 -0.15 -4.57
N SER A 173 -3.31 0.49 -3.75
CA SER A 173 -2.84 1.48 -2.78
C SER A 173 -2.71 0.84 -1.40
N TRP A 174 -1.61 1.11 -0.74
CA TRP A 174 -1.29 0.56 0.56
C TRP A 174 -2.35 0.83 1.63
N GLY A 175 -2.68 -0.19 2.43
CA GLY A 175 -3.51 -0.08 3.63
C GLY A 175 -4.97 0.26 3.40
N ILE A 176 -5.48 0.22 2.15
CA ILE A 176 -6.86 0.59 1.82
C ILE A 176 -7.71 -0.65 1.57
N GLN A 177 -8.75 -0.83 2.36
CA GLN A 177 -9.88 -1.70 2.02
C GLN A 177 -10.95 -0.87 1.33
N THR A 178 -11.44 -1.34 0.17
CA THR A 178 -12.35 -0.58 -0.67
C THR A 178 -13.73 -1.22 -0.74
N TYR A 179 -14.75 -0.41 -0.53
CA TYR A 179 -16.14 -0.82 -0.57
C TYR A 179 -16.92 -0.04 -1.63
N ARG A 180 -17.66 -0.78 -2.45
CA ARG A 180 -18.59 -0.16 -3.37
C ARG A 180 -19.91 0.08 -2.65
N VAL A 181 -20.35 1.34 -2.64
CA VAL A 181 -21.58 1.79 -2.00
C VAL A 181 -22.36 2.69 -2.95
N PRO A 182 -23.69 2.84 -2.77
CA PRO A 182 -24.46 3.84 -3.48
C PRO A 182 -23.90 5.25 -3.30
N GLU A 183 -24.18 6.13 -4.24
CA GLU A 183 -23.82 7.55 -4.11
C GLU A 183 -24.56 8.17 -2.93
N VAL A 184 -23.83 8.87 -2.08
CA VAL A 184 -24.37 9.55 -0.90
C VAL A 184 -24.58 11.03 -1.17
N ARG A 185 -25.67 11.58 -0.63
CA ARG A 185 -26.00 13.01 -0.76
C ARG A 185 -25.93 13.75 0.58
N HIS A 186 -26.08 13.02 1.67
CA HIS A 186 -26.08 13.55 3.03
C HIS A 186 -25.11 12.79 3.92
N THR A 187 -24.61 13.45 4.98
CA THR A 187 -23.68 12.85 5.94
C THR A 187 -24.31 11.66 6.67
N ASP A 188 -25.59 11.71 6.95
CA ASP A 188 -26.31 10.61 7.62
C ASP A 188 -26.30 9.33 6.77
N ASP A 189 -26.42 9.45 5.44
CA ASP A 189 -26.29 8.32 4.52
C ASP A 189 -24.88 7.70 4.59
N MET A 190 -23.84 8.53 4.75
CA MET A 190 -22.47 8.05 4.92
C MET A 190 -22.32 7.22 6.19
N VAL A 191 -22.83 7.73 7.31
CA VAL A 191 -22.78 7.02 8.60
C VAL A 191 -23.55 5.71 8.52
N TRP A 192 -24.73 5.72 7.92
CA TRP A 192 -25.53 4.51 7.75
C TRP A 192 -24.83 3.47 6.86
N GLN A 193 -24.25 3.87 5.74
CA GLN A 193 -23.52 2.96 4.86
C GLN A 193 -22.26 2.37 5.53
N LEU A 194 -21.55 3.19 6.31
CA LEU A 194 -20.42 2.72 7.10
C LEU A 194 -20.86 1.64 8.08
N ASP A 195 -21.93 1.88 8.84
CA ASP A 195 -22.47 0.95 9.82
C ASP A 195 -22.86 -0.40 9.18
N GLN A 196 -23.55 -0.36 8.03
CA GLN A 196 -23.91 -1.56 7.28
C GLN A 196 -22.68 -2.37 6.84
N VAL A 197 -21.62 -1.70 6.37
CA VAL A 197 -20.38 -2.38 5.95
C VAL A 197 -19.63 -2.95 7.14
N VAL A 198 -19.51 -2.19 8.24
CA VAL A 198 -18.84 -2.65 9.47
C VAL A 198 -19.50 -3.90 10.02
N GLN A 199 -20.85 -3.91 10.07
CA GLN A 199 -21.62 -5.06 10.54
C GLN A 199 -21.51 -6.27 9.60
N SER A 200 -21.71 -6.07 8.30
CA SER A 200 -21.71 -7.16 7.31
C SER A 200 -20.33 -7.78 7.09
N SER A 201 -19.27 -7.00 7.23
CA SER A 201 -17.88 -7.45 7.03
C SER A 201 -17.20 -7.90 8.33
N ARG A 202 -17.93 -7.95 9.45
CA ARG A 202 -17.41 -8.30 10.79
C ARG A 202 -16.21 -7.45 11.25
N LEU A 203 -16.08 -6.25 10.73
CA LEU A 203 -15.00 -5.32 11.11
C LEU A 203 -15.11 -4.86 12.58
N ALA A 204 -16.26 -5.05 13.20
CA ALA A 204 -16.47 -4.74 14.62
C ALA A 204 -15.87 -5.79 15.57
N GLU A 205 -15.59 -7.01 15.09
CA GLU A 205 -15.15 -8.15 15.89
C GLU A 205 -13.62 -8.30 15.98
N ILE A 206 -12.86 -7.48 15.24
CA ILE A 206 -11.39 -7.54 15.19
C ILE A 206 -10.76 -6.62 16.21
#